data_6028c501bb6452e9d90d88a27526963d
#
_entry.id   6028c501bb6452e9d90d88a27526963d
#
_cell.length_a   1.000
_cell.length_b   1.000
_cell.length_c   1.000
_cell.angle_alpha   90.00
_cell.angle_beta   90.00
_cell.angle_gamma   90.00
#
_symmetry.space_group_name_H-M   'P 1'
#
loop_
_entity.id
_entity.type
_entity.pdbx_description
1 polymer ?
#
loop_
_entity_poly.entity_id
_entity_poly.type
_entity_poly.pdbx_seq_one_letter_code
_entity_poly.pdbx_strand_id
1 'polypeptide(L)'
;MTEFDQEEAKLQLQRNGIESPTSEQICMEFIRKTRNALLSETDWWVLPDRTASQEQKDYRQALRDLPSTASPTLDEQGNLTNVTWPTKPE
;
A
#
# COMPACT_ATOMS: atom_id res chain seq x y z
N MET A 1 2.62 10.93 0.87
CA MET A 1 1.78 9.72 0.64
C MET A 1 0.52 10.11 -0.09
N THR A 2 0.07 9.27 -1.00
CA THR A 2 -1.16 9.51 -1.77
C THR A 2 -2.38 9.39 -0.86
N GLU A 3 -3.33 10.29 -1.00
CA GLU A 3 -4.58 10.20 -0.26
C GLU A 3 -5.42 9.03 -0.76
N PHE A 4 -6.21 8.44 0.12
CA PHE A 4 -7.11 7.36 -0.25
C PHE A 4 -8.21 7.89 -1.17
N ASP A 5 -8.28 7.34 -2.37
CA ASP A 5 -9.30 7.66 -3.36
C ASP A 5 -10.10 6.39 -3.67
N GLN A 6 -11.27 6.29 -3.04
CA GLN A 6 -12.15 5.13 -3.18
C GLN A 6 -12.60 4.93 -4.63
N GLU A 7 -12.91 6.03 -5.31
CA GLU A 7 -13.37 5.96 -6.70
C GLU A 7 -12.29 5.42 -7.64
N GLU A 8 -11.05 5.88 -7.47
CA GLU A 8 -9.95 5.41 -8.30
C GLU A 8 -9.67 3.92 -8.06
N ALA A 9 -9.66 3.49 -6.80
CA ALA A 9 -9.46 2.08 -6.46
C ALA A 9 -10.58 1.21 -7.05
N LYS A 10 -11.82 1.68 -6.96
CA LYS A 10 -12.97 0.99 -7.53
C LYS A 10 -12.87 0.87 -9.04
N LEU A 11 -12.49 1.95 -9.72
CA LEU A 11 -12.32 1.93 -11.17
C LEU A 11 -11.22 0.97 -11.59
N GLN A 12 -10.12 0.92 -10.86
CA GLN A 12 -9.02 -0.01 -11.15
C GLN A 12 -9.49 -1.46 -11.05
N LEU A 13 -10.24 -1.78 -10.01
CA LEU A 13 -10.80 -3.12 -9.84
C LEU A 13 -11.78 -3.47 -10.95
N GLN A 14 -12.60 -2.52 -11.39
CA GLN A 14 -13.52 -2.74 -12.51
C GLN A 14 -12.77 -2.99 -13.81
N ARG A 15 -11.65 -2.30 -14.04
CA ARG A 15 -10.78 -2.56 -15.20
C ARG A 15 -10.19 -3.97 -15.16
N ASN A 16 -9.96 -4.50 -13.95
CA ASN A 16 -9.43 -5.85 -13.75
C ASN A 16 -10.52 -6.93 -13.78
N GLY A 17 -11.76 -6.57 -14.12
CA GLY A 17 -12.84 -7.51 -14.29
C GLY A 17 -13.77 -7.68 -13.10
N ILE A 18 -13.59 -6.90 -12.04
CA ILE A 18 -14.45 -6.97 -10.85
C ILE A 18 -15.56 -5.93 -11.00
N GLU A 19 -16.77 -6.37 -11.34
CA GLU A 19 -17.89 -5.47 -11.63
C GLU A 19 -18.42 -4.74 -10.40
N SER A 20 -18.46 -5.41 -9.26
CA SER A 20 -19.00 -4.84 -8.01
C SER A 20 -18.01 -5.03 -6.87
N PRO A 21 -16.95 -4.20 -6.82
CA PRO A 21 -15.93 -4.33 -5.77
C PRO A 21 -16.52 -4.13 -4.37
N THR A 22 -16.09 -4.98 -3.44
CA THR A 22 -16.46 -4.82 -2.03
C THR A 22 -15.61 -3.72 -1.39
N SER A 23 -16.03 -3.22 -0.24
CA SER A 23 -15.24 -2.24 0.52
C SER A 23 -13.85 -2.77 0.84
N GLU A 24 -13.74 -4.05 1.20
CA GLU A 24 -12.47 -4.69 1.48
C GLU A 24 -11.57 -4.69 0.25
N GLN A 25 -12.11 -5.05 -0.91
CA GLN A 25 -11.35 -5.05 -2.17
C GLN A 25 -10.86 -3.65 -2.52
N ILE A 26 -11.70 -2.64 -2.35
CA ILE A 26 -11.34 -1.25 -2.61
C ILE A 26 -10.19 -0.81 -1.70
N CYS A 27 -10.28 -1.12 -0.41
CA CYS A 27 -9.22 -0.80 0.55
C CYS A 27 -7.92 -1.50 0.20
N MET A 28 -7.98 -2.79 -0.13
CA MET A 28 -6.79 -3.57 -0.48
C MET A 28 -6.13 -3.08 -1.76
N GLU A 29 -6.91 -2.66 -2.74
CA GLU A 29 -6.37 -2.09 -3.97
C GLU A 29 -5.59 -0.81 -3.69
N PHE A 30 -6.13 0.06 -2.85
CA PHE A 30 -5.44 1.28 -2.45
C PHE A 30 -4.13 0.96 -1.71
N ILE A 31 -4.17 -0.02 -0.78
CA ILE A 31 -2.99 -0.43 -0.02
C ILE A 31 -1.90 -0.93 -0.97
N ARG A 32 -2.24 -1.80 -1.92
CA ARG A 32 -1.27 -2.32 -2.89
C ARG A 32 -0.67 -1.21 -3.75
N LYS A 33 -1.49 -0.29 -4.22
CA LYS A 33 -1.04 0.82 -5.05
C LYS A 33 -0.08 1.73 -4.28
N THR A 34 -0.45 2.11 -3.05
CA THR A 34 0.38 2.96 -2.21
C THR A 34 1.69 2.25 -1.83
N ARG A 35 1.61 0.96 -1.46
CA ARG A 35 2.78 0.15 -1.17
C ARG A 35 3.75 0.13 -2.36
N ASN A 36 3.23 -0.10 -3.55
CA ASN A 36 4.06 -0.16 -4.76
C ASN A 36 4.74 1.18 -5.03
N ALA A 37 4.04 2.28 -4.80
CA ALA A 37 4.63 3.61 -4.94
C ALA A 37 5.75 3.85 -3.93
N LEU A 38 5.54 3.43 -2.68
CA LEU A 38 6.55 3.57 -1.62
C LEU A 38 7.77 2.68 -1.90
N LEU A 39 7.56 1.46 -2.39
CA LEU A 39 8.67 0.58 -2.77
C LEU A 39 9.45 1.19 -3.94
N SER A 40 8.76 1.74 -4.93
CA SER A 40 9.41 2.39 -6.07
C SER A 40 10.26 3.58 -5.64
N GLU A 41 9.79 4.37 -4.67
CA GLU A 41 10.55 5.50 -4.11
C GLU A 41 11.89 5.06 -3.51
N THR A 42 11.97 3.83 -3.02
CA THR A 42 13.14 3.34 -2.29
C THR A 42 13.91 2.24 -3.02
N ASP A 43 13.58 1.95 -4.29
CA ASP A 43 14.28 0.93 -5.06
C ASP A 43 15.78 1.21 -5.18
N TRP A 44 16.18 2.48 -5.20
CA TRP A 44 17.59 2.87 -5.28
C TRP A 44 18.41 2.45 -4.05
N TRP A 45 17.74 2.17 -2.91
CA TRP A 45 18.44 1.69 -1.70
C TRP A 45 19.08 0.32 -1.89
N VAL A 46 18.53 -0.50 -2.79
CA VAL A 46 18.96 -1.88 -2.98
C VAL A 46 19.69 -2.10 -4.31
N LEU A 47 20.17 -1.03 -4.91
CA LEU A 47 21.00 -1.13 -6.12
C LEU A 47 22.33 -1.81 -5.82
N PRO A 48 22.94 -2.48 -6.81
CA PRO A 48 24.17 -3.26 -6.59
C PRO A 48 25.36 -2.49 -6.00
N ASP A 49 25.43 -1.19 -6.22
CA ASP A 49 26.51 -0.34 -5.74
C ASP A 49 26.19 0.35 -4.41
N ARG A 50 25.10 -0.07 -3.76
CA ARG A 50 24.69 0.47 -2.45
C ARG A 50 24.47 -0.66 -1.48
N THR A 51 24.72 -0.36 -0.20
CA THR A 51 24.38 -1.28 0.90
C THR A 51 23.22 -0.67 1.69
N ALA A 52 22.06 -1.28 1.60
CA ALA A 52 20.91 -0.85 2.38
C ALA A 52 21.14 -1.20 3.85
N SER A 53 20.75 -0.29 4.76
CA SER A 53 20.79 -0.57 6.19
C SER A 53 19.75 -1.63 6.56
N GLN A 54 19.90 -2.24 7.74
CA GLN A 54 18.92 -3.21 8.21
C GLN A 54 17.55 -2.56 8.37
N GLU A 55 17.50 -1.33 8.85
CA GLU A 55 16.25 -0.58 9.00
C GLU A 55 15.59 -0.33 7.66
N GLN A 56 16.36 -0.03 6.63
CA GLN A 56 15.84 0.15 5.26
C GLN A 56 15.28 -1.16 4.71
N LYS A 57 15.98 -2.27 4.92
CA LYS A 57 15.52 -3.60 4.50
C LYS A 57 14.23 -3.98 5.23
N ASP A 58 14.16 -3.71 6.53
CA ASP A 58 12.98 -4.01 7.34
C ASP A 58 11.78 -3.19 6.90
N TYR A 59 11.98 -1.92 6.57
CA TYR A 59 10.91 -1.07 6.05
C TYR A 59 10.34 -1.63 4.74
N ARG A 60 11.21 -2.00 3.82
CA ARG A 60 10.77 -2.55 2.52
C ARG A 60 10.05 -3.90 2.72
N GLN A 61 10.54 -4.73 3.62
CA GLN A 61 9.89 -6.01 3.92
C GLN A 61 8.50 -5.79 4.54
N ALA A 62 8.39 -4.84 5.46
CA ALA A 62 7.11 -4.50 6.07
C ALA A 62 6.10 -4.01 5.02
N LEU A 63 6.55 -3.24 4.03
CA LEU A 63 5.69 -2.81 2.93
C LEU A 63 5.21 -4.00 2.10
N ARG A 64 6.11 -4.94 1.78
CA ARG A 64 5.74 -6.13 1.01
C ARG A 64 4.72 -7.00 1.76
N ASP A 65 4.85 -7.07 3.08
CA ASP A 65 3.98 -7.91 3.92
C ASP A 65 2.65 -7.23 4.24
N LEU A 66 2.55 -5.92 4.08
CA LEU A 66 1.39 -5.15 4.52
C LEU A 66 0.05 -5.68 4.00
N PRO A 67 -0.10 -6.02 2.71
CA PRO A 67 -1.37 -6.54 2.21
C PRO A 67 -1.82 -7.84 2.89
N SER A 68 -0.86 -8.64 3.39
CA SER A 68 -1.16 -9.91 4.06
C SER A 68 -1.55 -9.73 5.53
N THR A 69 -1.10 -8.65 6.14
CA THR A 69 -1.28 -8.43 7.58
C THR A 69 -2.32 -7.36 7.90
N ALA A 70 -2.62 -6.47 6.96
CA ALA A 70 -3.57 -5.39 7.16
C ALA A 70 -5.01 -5.91 7.14
N SER A 71 -5.84 -5.33 7.99
CA SER A 71 -7.28 -5.60 8.01
C SER A 71 -8.01 -4.28 7.81
N PRO A 72 -7.92 -3.69 6.62
CA PRO A 72 -8.45 -2.35 6.40
C PRO A 72 -9.97 -2.30 6.49
N THR A 73 -10.48 -1.21 7.03
CA THR A 73 -11.91 -0.95 7.11
C THR A 73 -12.19 0.49 6.67
N LEU A 74 -13.44 0.78 6.37
CA LEU A 74 -13.88 2.14 6.09
C LEU A 74 -14.66 2.66 7.29
N ASP A 75 -14.44 3.93 7.65
CA ASP A 75 -15.23 4.57 8.69
C ASP A 75 -16.57 5.07 8.12
N GLU A 76 -17.35 5.75 8.94
CA GLU A 76 -18.69 6.23 8.55
C GLU A 76 -18.63 7.25 7.40
N GLN A 77 -17.51 7.95 7.27
CA GLN A 77 -17.29 8.94 6.21
C GLN A 77 -16.64 8.34 4.98
N GLY A 78 -16.37 7.03 4.97
CA GLY A 78 -15.74 6.37 3.84
C GLY A 78 -14.22 6.50 3.79
N ASN A 79 -13.60 6.90 4.90
CA ASN A 79 -12.15 7.01 5.00
C ASN A 79 -11.51 5.68 5.37
N LEU A 80 -10.31 5.45 4.85
CA LEU A 80 -9.55 4.24 5.17
C LEU A 80 -9.07 4.26 6.61
N THR A 81 -9.35 3.17 7.35
CA THR A 81 -8.94 3.03 8.75
C THR A 81 -8.33 1.64 8.99
N ASN A 82 -7.77 1.47 10.18
CA ASN A 82 -7.21 0.19 10.63
C ASN A 82 -6.03 -0.29 9.80
N VAL A 83 -5.23 0.64 9.30
CA VAL A 83 -4.01 0.36 8.57
C VAL A 83 -2.86 1.10 9.23
N THR A 84 -1.80 0.37 9.59
CA THR A 84 -0.59 0.96 10.15
C THR A 84 0.52 0.91 9.11
N TRP A 85 0.88 2.05 8.57
CA TRP A 85 1.95 2.14 7.58
C TRP A 85 3.32 2.06 8.28
N PRO A 86 4.28 1.33 7.71
CA PRO A 86 5.64 1.31 8.27
C PRO A 86 6.24 2.72 8.26
N THR A 87 7.07 3.01 9.27
CA THR A 87 7.75 4.30 9.36
C THR A 87 9.02 4.26 8.51
N LYS A 88 9.12 5.17 7.55
CA LYS A 88 10.28 5.25 6.67
C LYS A 88 11.52 5.67 7.46
N PRO A 89 12.63 4.89 7.43
CA PRO A 89 13.87 5.27 8.10
C PRO A 89 14.56 6.41 7.34
N GLU A 90 15.37 7.14 8.05
CA GLU A 90 16.15 8.25 7.49
C GLU A 90 17.37 7.77 6.72
#